data_751fa48eb5f72d19018942d475f26a32
#
_entry.id   751fa48eb5f72d19018942d475f26a32
#
_cell.length_a   1.000
_cell.length_b   1.000
_cell.length_c   1.000
_cell.angle_alpha   90.00
_cell.angle_beta   90.00
_cell.angle_gamma   90.00
#
_symmetry.space_group_name_H-M   'P 1'
#
loop_
_entity.id
_entity.type
_entity.pdbx_description
1 polymer ?
#
loop_
_entity_poly.entity_id
_entity_poly.type
_entity_poly.pdbx_seq_one_letter_code
_entity_poly.pdbx_strand_id
1 'polypeptide(L)'
;MNWEQLLSLKRFGDTHKRIRKEQDETRLGFEVDYDRVIFSSEFRSLQDKTQVIPMSQTDFVHTRLTHSLEVSVVGRSLGRQVGLSVLKKYPHLKEMNGYQANDFGAIVAAAALAHDIGNPPFGHSGENAIGEFFRTGNGKRFKNKMTEKEYQDLCDFEGNANGFKILTESRQGREGGLRLSYATLGAFMKYPKESLPKRPTNHIADKKYGFFQSEKDAFLDVVKELGLMKTGSKNDLSFSRHPLAYLVEDLQTLNEGLESRSTLLRLGFDILEVDV
;
A
#
# COMPACT_ATOMS: atom_id res chain seq x y z
N MET A 1 -7.21 -10.28 16.41
CA MET A 1 -6.92 -10.04 14.98
C MET A 1 -7.66 -11.09 14.15
N ASN A 2 -8.46 -10.69 13.17
CA ASN A 2 -9.24 -11.61 12.34
C ASN A 2 -8.54 -11.83 10.98
N TRP A 3 -7.70 -12.86 10.89
CA TRP A 3 -6.93 -13.17 9.68
C TRP A 3 -7.82 -13.63 8.50
N GLU A 4 -8.96 -14.26 8.75
CA GLU A 4 -9.89 -14.63 7.67
C GLU A 4 -10.40 -13.41 6.92
N GLN A 5 -10.66 -12.33 7.66
CA GLN A 5 -11.11 -11.06 7.09
C GLN A 5 -9.94 -10.30 6.42
N LEU A 6 -8.78 -10.27 7.08
CA LEU A 6 -7.56 -9.62 6.55
C LEU A 6 -7.04 -10.27 5.26
N LEU A 7 -7.26 -11.57 5.07
CA LEU A 7 -6.90 -12.31 3.86
C LEU A 7 -8.05 -12.36 2.84
N SER A 8 -8.90 -11.34 2.77
CA SER A 8 -10.00 -11.30 1.81
C SER A 8 -9.51 -11.39 0.36
N LEU A 9 -9.97 -12.42 -0.35
CA LEU A 9 -9.74 -12.66 -1.79
C LEU A 9 -10.69 -11.88 -2.68
N LYS A 10 -11.69 -11.22 -2.09
CA LYS A 10 -12.55 -10.32 -2.84
C LYS A 10 -11.70 -9.25 -3.49
N ARG A 11 -12.04 -8.89 -4.72
CA ARG A 11 -11.34 -7.83 -5.45
C ARG A 11 -12.10 -6.53 -5.36
N PHE A 12 -11.39 -5.44 -5.32
CA PHE A 12 -12.00 -4.11 -5.35
C PHE A 12 -12.84 -3.96 -6.62
N GLY A 13 -14.10 -3.55 -6.46
CA GLY A 13 -15.11 -3.53 -7.53
C GLY A 13 -15.88 -4.84 -7.75
N ASP A 14 -15.57 -5.93 -7.04
CA ASP A 14 -16.37 -7.16 -7.09
C ASP A 14 -17.56 -7.09 -6.13
N THR A 15 -18.71 -7.62 -6.55
CA THR A 15 -19.91 -7.75 -5.73
C THR A 15 -19.95 -9.05 -4.92
N HIS A 16 -19.17 -10.07 -5.31
CA HIS A 16 -19.19 -11.40 -4.70
C HIS A 16 -17.89 -11.72 -3.97
N LYS A 17 -18.03 -12.44 -2.85
CA LYS A 17 -16.89 -12.96 -2.09
C LYS A 17 -16.25 -14.13 -2.85
N ARG A 18 -14.91 -14.17 -2.89
CA ARG A 18 -14.14 -15.27 -3.50
C ARG A 18 -13.60 -16.19 -2.41
N ILE A 19 -13.62 -17.47 -2.66
CA ILE A 19 -13.13 -18.49 -1.73
C ILE A 19 -11.84 -19.08 -2.29
N ARG A 20 -10.82 -19.22 -1.43
CA ARG A 20 -9.48 -19.68 -1.84
C ARG A 20 -9.50 -21.07 -2.46
N LYS A 21 -10.29 -22.01 -1.90
CA LYS A 21 -10.41 -23.40 -2.38
C LYS A 21 -11.06 -23.54 -3.76
N GLU A 22 -11.76 -22.51 -4.22
CA GLU A 22 -12.45 -22.50 -5.52
C GLU A 22 -11.60 -21.88 -6.62
N GLN A 23 -10.34 -21.54 -6.33
CA GLN A 23 -9.47 -20.87 -7.30
C GLN A 23 -8.66 -21.87 -8.11
N ASP A 24 -8.33 -21.45 -9.33
CA ASP A 24 -7.43 -22.17 -10.23
C ASP A 24 -6.07 -22.37 -9.54
N GLU A 25 -5.61 -23.59 -9.45
CA GLU A 25 -4.31 -23.96 -8.85
C GLU A 25 -3.13 -23.39 -9.62
N THR A 26 -3.30 -23.14 -10.91
CA THR A 26 -2.25 -22.60 -11.78
C THR A 26 -2.09 -21.09 -11.67
N ARG A 27 -3.14 -20.39 -11.19
CA ARG A 27 -3.16 -18.93 -11.06
C ARG A 27 -3.88 -18.49 -9.81
N LEU A 28 -3.17 -18.53 -8.69
CA LEU A 28 -3.73 -18.24 -7.38
C LEU A 28 -4.13 -16.76 -7.23
N GLY A 29 -5.20 -16.53 -6.47
CA GLY A 29 -5.88 -15.25 -6.41
C GLY A 29 -5.03 -14.03 -6.10
N PHE A 30 -4.06 -14.15 -5.18
CA PHE A 30 -3.17 -13.04 -4.82
C PHE A 30 -2.03 -12.85 -5.82
N GLU A 31 -1.57 -13.91 -6.51
CA GLU A 31 -0.54 -13.81 -7.55
C GLU A 31 -1.01 -12.96 -8.74
N VAL A 32 -2.31 -13.03 -9.04
CA VAL A 32 -2.93 -12.18 -10.06
C VAL A 32 -2.78 -10.68 -9.75
N ASP A 33 -2.65 -10.29 -8.49
CA ASP A 33 -2.45 -8.90 -8.11
C ASP A 33 -1.09 -8.39 -8.56
N TYR A 34 -0.05 -9.22 -8.40
CA TYR A 34 1.29 -8.93 -8.92
C TYR A 34 1.27 -8.72 -10.43
N ASP A 35 0.62 -9.64 -11.17
CA ASP A 35 0.49 -9.54 -12.62
C ASP A 35 -0.20 -8.22 -13.04
N ARG A 36 -1.26 -7.85 -12.34
CA ARG A 36 -2.03 -6.63 -12.64
C ARG A 36 -1.22 -5.36 -12.42
N VAL A 37 -0.38 -5.33 -11.40
CA VAL A 37 0.51 -4.20 -11.15
C VAL A 37 1.58 -4.13 -12.22
N ILE A 38 2.32 -5.23 -12.49
CA ILE A 38 3.46 -5.22 -13.41
C ILE A 38 3.04 -4.93 -14.87
N PHE A 39 1.83 -5.31 -15.27
CA PHE A 39 1.29 -5.04 -16.59
C PHE A 39 0.59 -3.68 -16.72
N SER A 40 0.46 -2.91 -15.63
CA SER A 40 -0.12 -1.57 -15.69
C SER A 40 0.82 -0.55 -16.35
N SER A 41 0.26 0.42 -17.06
CA SER A 41 1.01 1.53 -17.64
C SER A 41 1.67 2.39 -16.57
N GLU A 42 0.99 2.54 -15.43
CA GLU A 42 1.41 3.33 -14.28
C GLU A 42 2.67 2.74 -13.64
N PHE A 43 2.74 1.42 -13.48
CA PHE A 43 3.95 0.75 -13.00
C PHE A 43 5.10 0.89 -14.01
N ARG A 44 4.84 0.67 -15.29
CA ARG A 44 5.86 0.78 -16.34
C ARG A 44 6.45 2.18 -16.43
N SER A 45 5.67 3.22 -16.16
CA SER A 45 6.16 4.61 -16.16
C SER A 45 7.14 4.92 -15.02
N LEU A 46 7.31 4.02 -14.04
CA LEU A 46 8.37 4.12 -13.03
C LEU A 46 9.77 3.97 -13.62
N GLN A 47 9.89 3.42 -14.84
CA GLN A 47 11.17 3.35 -15.57
C GLN A 47 11.76 4.75 -15.82
N ASP A 48 10.91 5.74 -16.03
CA ASP A 48 11.33 7.12 -16.34
C ASP A 48 11.51 7.99 -15.07
N LYS A 49 11.39 7.38 -13.88
CA LYS A 49 11.56 8.05 -12.58
C LYS A 49 12.79 7.50 -11.88
N THR A 50 13.77 8.36 -11.61
CA THR A 50 14.98 7.98 -10.86
C THR A 50 14.69 7.86 -9.38
N GLN A 51 15.42 6.95 -8.68
CA GLN A 51 15.21 6.73 -7.25
C GLN A 51 15.73 7.90 -6.41
N VAL A 52 16.89 8.44 -6.74
CA VAL A 52 17.51 9.56 -5.97
C VAL A 52 18.00 10.67 -6.92
N ILE A 53 19.10 10.49 -7.61
CA ILE A 53 19.72 11.50 -8.48
C ILE A 53 19.95 10.91 -9.87
N PRO A 54 19.57 11.61 -10.97
CA PRO A 54 19.72 11.08 -12.32
C PRO A 54 21.18 11.12 -12.83
N MET A 55 22.10 11.71 -12.08
CA MET A 55 23.49 11.89 -12.49
C MET A 55 24.39 10.82 -11.86
N SER A 56 24.32 9.61 -12.37
CA SER A 56 25.27 8.56 -12.03
C SER A 56 26.56 8.76 -12.83
N GLN A 57 27.72 8.53 -12.21
CA GLN A 57 29.00 8.42 -12.91
C GLN A 57 29.19 7.07 -13.62
N THR A 58 28.24 6.16 -13.42
CA THR A 58 28.20 4.83 -14.04
C THR A 58 27.01 4.75 -15.01
N ASP A 59 27.06 3.84 -15.96
CA ASP A 59 25.99 3.61 -16.94
C ASP A 59 24.71 3.05 -16.31
N PHE A 60 24.75 2.67 -15.02
CA PHE A 60 23.62 2.14 -14.29
C PHE A 60 22.91 3.24 -13.48
N VAL A 61 21.70 3.58 -13.90
CA VAL A 61 20.80 4.47 -13.16
C VAL A 61 19.71 3.62 -12.48
N HIS A 62 19.64 3.68 -11.15
CA HIS A 62 18.61 3.00 -10.38
C HIS A 62 17.27 3.73 -10.55
N THR A 63 16.33 3.10 -11.26
CA THR A 63 14.99 3.63 -11.47
C THR A 63 14.04 3.17 -10.38
N ARG A 64 12.92 3.86 -10.20
CA ARG A 64 11.86 3.39 -9.29
C ARG A 64 11.28 2.05 -9.70
N LEU A 65 11.32 1.71 -10.99
CA LEU A 65 10.88 0.41 -11.48
C LEU A 65 11.79 -0.72 -10.98
N THR A 66 13.11 -0.59 -11.16
CA THR A 66 14.06 -1.63 -10.69
C THR A 66 14.02 -1.75 -9.18
N HIS A 67 13.97 -0.64 -8.44
CA HIS A 67 13.79 -0.61 -7.00
C HIS A 67 12.52 -1.37 -6.55
N SER A 68 11.37 -1.08 -7.16
CA SER A 68 10.12 -1.75 -6.82
C SER A 68 10.16 -3.26 -7.07
N LEU A 69 10.86 -3.71 -8.11
CA LEU A 69 11.09 -5.14 -8.38
C LEU A 69 11.93 -5.79 -7.27
N GLU A 70 13.04 -5.17 -6.87
CA GLU A 70 13.92 -5.66 -5.81
C GLU A 70 13.18 -5.74 -4.46
N VAL A 71 12.48 -4.68 -4.09
CA VAL A 71 11.65 -4.63 -2.87
C VAL A 71 10.59 -5.73 -2.87
N SER A 72 9.97 -6.01 -4.03
CA SER A 72 8.95 -7.05 -4.15
C SER A 72 9.49 -8.46 -3.92
N VAL A 73 10.72 -8.74 -4.38
CA VAL A 73 11.39 -10.05 -4.18
C VAL A 73 11.67 -10.30 -2.69
N VAL A 74 12.19 -9.30 -1.99
CA VAL A 74 12.44 -9.37 -0.55
C VAL A 74 11.13 -9.50 0.21
N GLY A 75 10.14 -8.67 -0.12
CA GLY A 75 8.79 -8.68 0.47
C GLY A 75 8.10 -10.04 0.34
N ARG A 76 8.24 -10.69 -0.81
CA ARG A 76 7.74 -12.07 -1.00
C ARG A 76 8.33 -13.04 0.02
N SER A 77 9.62 -12.97 0.25
CA SER A 77 10.32 -13.87 1.18
C SER A 77 9.88 -13.63 2.62
N LEU A 78 9.79 -12.37 3.04
CA LEU A 78 9.32 -11.99 4.37
C LEU A 78 7.85 -12.34 4.58
N GLY A 79 7.00 -12.07 3.59
CA GLY A 79 5.58 -12.45 3.63
C GLY A 79 5.39 -13.95 3.81
N ARG A 80 6.16 -14.80 3.12
CA ARG A 80 6.14 -16.25 3.31
C ARG A 80 6.56 -16.67 4.72
N GLN A 81 7.59 -16.03 5.28
CA GLN A 81 8.06 -16.33 6.63
C GLN A 81 7.00 -15.98 7.69
N VAL A 82 6.39 -14.80 7.57
CA VAL A 82 5.25 -14.40 8.42
C VAL A 82 4.07 -15.35 8.22
N GLY A 83 3.76 -15.72 6.97
CA GLY A 83 2.72 -16.68 6.65
C GLY A 83 2.88 -18.03 7.33
N LEU A 84 4.09 -18.58 7.37
CA LEU A 84 4.39 -19.83 8.11
C LEU A 84 4.05 -19.69 9.60
N SER A 85 4.43 -18.56 10.22
CA SER A 85 4.19 -18.29 11.63
C SER A 85 2.71 -18.09 11.93
N VAL A 86 1.99 -17.33 11.08
CA VAL A 86 0.54 -17.11 11.19
C VAL A 86 -0.23 -18.42 11.06
N LEU A 87 0.10 -19.25 10.04
CA LEU A 87 -0.57 -20.54 9.82
C LEU A 87 -0.30 -21.54 10.93
N LYS A 88 0.86 -21.46 11.59
CA LYS A 88 1.15 -22.25 12.79
C LYS A 88 0.29 -21.79 13.98
N LYS A 89 0.10 -20.47 14.16
CA LYS A 89 -0.72 -19.90 15.25
C LYS A 89 -2.22 -20.09 14.99
N TYR A 90 -2.65 -20.06 13.73
CA TYR A 90 -4.05 -20.16 13.29
C TYR A 90 -4.24 -21.30 12.26
N PRO A 91 -4.19 -22.59 12.68
CA PRO A 91 -4.20 -23.75 11.77
C PRO A 91 -5.46 -23.81 10.87
N HIS A 92 -6.61 -23.32 11.37
CA HIS A 92 -7.87 -23.30 10.62
C HIS A 92 -7.78 -22.54 9.29
N LEU A 93 -6.91 -21.53 9.19
CA LEU A 93 -6.68 -20.80 7.94
C LEU A 93 -6.18 -21.75 6.83
N LYS A 94 -5.31 -22.70 7.18
CA LYS A 94 -4.83 -23.73 6.25
C LYS A 94 -5.85 -24.85 6.04
N GLU A 95 -6.39 -25.41 7.12
CA GLU A 95 -7.22 -26.61 7.10
C GLU A 95 -8.61 -26.34 6.53
N MET A 96 -9.25 -25.25 6.95
CA MET A 96 -10.61 -24.90 6.54
C MET A 96 -10.62 -24.00 5.31
N ASN A 97 -9.78 -22.98 5.27
CA ASN A 97 -9.79 -21.95 4.23
C ASN A 97 -8.79 -22.22 3.08
N GLY A 98 -7.81 -23.13 3.29
CA GLY A 98 -6.84 -23.52 2.29
C GLY A 98 -5.72 -22.51 2.02
N TYR A 99 -5.52 -21.52 2.92
CA TYR A 99 -4.42 -20.57 2.79
C TYR A 99 -3.06 -21.23 2.99
N GLN A 100 -2.08 -20.72 2.26
CA GLN A 100 -0.69 -21.19 2.28
C GLN A 100 0.26 -20.02 2.56
N ALA A 101 1.48 -20.31 3.00
CA ALA A 101 2.50 -19.27 3.22
C ALA A 101 2.78 -18.44 1.96
N ASN A 102 2.63 -19.04 0.77
CA ASN A 102 2.77 -18.35 -0.51
C ASN A 102 1.73 -17.25 -0.72
N ASP A 103 0.51 -17.39 -0.17
CA ASP A 103 -0.51 -16.34 -0.27
C ASP A 103 -0.06 -15.05 0.42
N PHE A 104 0.53 -15.16 1.62
CA PHE A 104 1.12 -14.01 2.33
C PHE A 104 2.27 -13.39 1.55
N GLY A 105 3.14 -14.23 0.98
CA GLY A 105 4.22 -13.79 0.11
C GLY A 105 3.73 -13.04 -1.13
N ALA A 106 2.66 -13.53 -1.76
CA ALA A 106 2.07 -12.89 -2.95
C ALA A 106 1.43 -11.53 -2.63
N ILE A 107 0.70 -11.43 -1.50
CA ILE A 107 0.12 -10.16 -1.03
C ILE A 107 1.21 -9.11 -0.82
N VAL A 108 2.26 -9.47 -0.04
CA VAL A 108 3.35 -8.52 0.26
C VAL A 108 4.13 -8.17 -1.00
N ALA A 109 4.41 -9.13 -1.89
CA ALA A 109 5.11 -8.87 -3.14
C ALA A 109 4.35 -7.90 -4.04
N ALA A 110 3.04 -8.07 -4.19
CA ALA A 110 2.21 -7.18 -5.01
C ALA A 110 2.10 -5.78 -4.40
N ALA A 111 1.92 -5.66 -3.08
CA ALA A 111 1.89 -4.39 -2.39
C ALA A 111 3.24 -3.67 -2.46
N ALA A 112 4.35 -4.39 -2.29
CA ALA A 112 5.71 -3.88 -2.41
C ALA A 112 6.02 -3.45 -3.86
N LEU A 113 5.56 -4.20 -4.86
CA LEU A 113 5.71 -3.81 -6.26
C LEU A 113 5.02 -2.47 -6.55
N ALA A 114 3.87 -2.24 -5.95
CA ALA A 114 3.07 -1.04 -6.15
C ALA A 114 3.49 0.17 -5.29
N HIS A 115 4.37 0.00 -4.30
CA HIS A 115 4.58 1.00 -3.24
C HIS A 115 4.97 2.40 -3.75
N ASP A 116 5.71 2.48 -4.84
CA ASP A 116 6.20 3.74 -5.44
C ASP A 116 5.33 4.26 -6.60
N ILE A 117 4.23 3.55 -6.95
CA ILE A 117 3.44 3.82 -8.16
C ILE A 117 2.87 5.25 -8.20
N GLY A 118 2.60 5.84 -7.03
CA GLY A 118 2.02 7.17 -6.88
C GLY A 118 3.04 8.30 -6.75
N ASN A 119 4.34 7.99 -6.64
CA ASN A 119 5.36 9.02 -6.47
C ASN A 119 5.50 9.88 -7.73
N PRO A 120 5.52 11.22 -7.59
CA PRO A 120 5.79 12.10 -8.71
C PRO A 120 7.26 12.02 -9.13
N PRO A 121 7.63 12.57 -10.31
CA PRO A 121 9.04 12.80 -10.64
C PRO A 121 9.75 13.57 -9.53
N PHE A 122 11.01 13.22 -9.27
CA PHE A 122 11.85 13.79 -8.19
C PHE A 122 11.36 13.48 -6.76
N GLY A 123 10.47 12.51 -6.56
CA GLY A 123 10.03 12.03 -5.24
C GLY A 123 9.54 13.15 -4.32
N HIS A 124 10.09 13.25 -3.10
CA HIS A 124 9.68 14.27 -2.11
C HIS A 124 9.85 15.72 -2.59
N SER A 125 10.85 15.99 -3.44
CA SER A 125 11.00 17.33 -4.03
C SER A 125 9.84 17.64 -4.99
N GLY A 126 9.38 16.64 -5.74
CA GLY A 126 8.20 16.75 -6.60
C GLY A 126 6.91 16.94 -5.78
N GLU A 127 6.72 16.17 -4.70
CA GLU A 127 5.60 16.35 -3.76
C GLU A 127 5.57 17.76 -3.19
N ASN A 128 6.73 18.27 -2.72
CA ASN A 128 6.85 19.61 -2.19
C ASN A 128 6.54 20.68 -3.24
N ALA A 129 7.02 20.52 -4.49
CA ALA A 129 6.75 21.46 -5.57
C ALA A 129 5.26 21.52 -5.93
N ILE A 130 4.57 20.36 -5.97
CA ILE A 130 3.13 20.30 -6.16
C ILE A 130 2.41 21.03 -5.01
N GLY A 131 2.76 20.71 -3.76
CA GLY A 131 2.16 21.35 -2.59
C GLY A 131 2.38 22.85 -2.58
N GLU A 132 3.58 23.32 -2.91
CA GLU A 132 3.92 24.74 -2.95
C GLU A 132 3.14 25.51 -4.02
N PHE A 133 2.89 24.91 -5.18
CA PHE A 133 2.03 25.49 -6.21
C PHE A 133 0.64 25.82 -5.68
N PHE A 134 0.06 24.94 -4.83
CA PHE A 134 -1.24 25.19 -4.20
C PHE A 134 -1.14 26.12 -2.99
N ARG A 135 -0.09 26.01 -2.16
CA ARG A 135 0.07 26.85 -0.96
C ARG A 135 0.33 28.32 -1.28
N THR A 136 1.24 28.59 -2.20
CA THR A 136 1.75 29.95 -2.46
C THR A 136 1.60 30.39 -3.90
N GLY A 137 1.57 29.46 -4.85
CA GLY A 137 1.52 29.71 -6.29
C GLY A 137 0.11 29.94 -6.84
N ASN A 138 0.00 29.78 -8.16
CA ASN A 138 -1.25 29.98 -8.92
C ASN A 138 -2.37 28.98 -8.55
N GLY A 139 -2.05 27.90 -7.87
CA GLY A 139 -3.02 26.91 -7.36
C GLY A 139 -3.96 27.49 -6.30
N LYS A 140 -3.60 28.61 -5.62
CA LYS A 140 -4.45 29.29 -4.65
C LYS A 140 -5.85 29.65 -5.17
N ARG A 141 -5.97 29.90 -6.48
CA ARG A 141 -7.26 30.23 -7.12
C ARG A 141 -8.31 29.13 -6.99
N PHE A 142 -7.89 27.89 -6.71
CA PHE A 142 -8.81 26.76 -6.56
C PHE A 142 -9.32 26.58 -5.12
N LYS A 143 -8.75 27.28 -4.14
CA LYS A 143 -9.12 27.13 -2.71
C LYS A 143 -10.62 27.24 -2.45
N ASN A 144 -11.28 28.23 -3.06
CA ASN A 144 -12.70 28.47 -2.86
C ASN A 144 -13.62 27.52 -3.66
N LYS A 145 -13.04 26.60 -4.45
CA LYS A 145 -13.78 25.60 -5.26
C LYS A 145 -13.75 24.21 -4.64
N MET A 146 -13.11 24.04 -3.51
CA MET A 146 -12.87 22.78 -2.82
C MET A 146 -13.20 22.91 -1.33
N THR A 147 -13.47 21.81 -0.68
CA THR A 147 -13.51 21.75 0.78
C THR A 147 -12.11 21.97 1.36
N GLU A 148 -12.03 22.28 2.64
CA GLU A 148 -10.74 22.46 3.34
C GLU A 148 -9.85 21.21 3.24
N LYS A 149 -10.43 20.02 3.40
CA LYS A 149 -9.71 18.74 3.32
C LYS A 149 -9.20 18.45 1.91
N GLU A 150 -10.02 18.64 0.88
CA GLU A 150 -9.59 18.47 -0.52
C GLU A 150 -8.47 19.43 -0.89
N TYR A 151 -8.55 20.68 -0.44
CA TYR A 151 -7.49 21.64 -0.68
C TYR A 151 -6.22 21.30 0.08
N GLN A 152 -6.34 20.78 1.29
CA GLN A 152 -5.19 20.33 2.07
C GLN A 152 -4.50 19.12 1.45
N ASP A 153 -5.25 18.17 0.86
CA ASP A 153 -4.70 17.04 0.11
C ASP A 153 -3.75 17.51 -1.00
N LEU A 154 -4.08 18.62 -1.67
CA LEU A 154 -3.24 19.18 -2.73
C LEU A 154 -2.06 19.99 -2.18
N CYS A 155 -2.26 20.69 -1.05
CA CYS A 155 -1.21 21.46 -0.38
C CYS A 155 -0.12 20.54 0.23
N ASP A 156 -0.52 19.39 0.73
CA ASP A 156 0.38 18.37 1.30
C ASP A 156 0.40 17.13 0.41
N PHE A 157 0.54 17.31 -0.91
CA PHE A 157 0.50 16.20 -1.87
C PHE A 157 1.39 15.03 -1.42
N GLU A 158 0.83 13.83 -1.45
CA GLU A 158 1.46 12.61 -0.90
C GLU A 158 1.42 11.46 -1.91
N GLY A 159 2.59 10.91 -2.24
CA GLY A 159 2.73 9.81 -3.19
C GLY A 159 1.95 8.55 -2.79
N ASN A 160 1.87 8.23 -1.47
CA ASN A 160 1.10 7.09 -1.00
C ASN A 160 -0.41 7.26 -1.27
N ALA A 161 -0.96 8.45 -1.05
CA ALA A 161 -2.36 8.75 -1.36
C ALA A 161 -2.63 8.70 -2.88
N ASN A 162 -1.71 9.24 -3.68
CA ASN A 162 -1.80 9.16 -5.14
C ASN A 162 -1.68 7.71 -5.63
N GLY A 163 -0.85 6.88 -4.99
CA GLY A 163 -0.76 5.45 -5.28
C GLY A 163 -2.09 4.73 -5.03
N PHE A 164 -2.74 4.99 -3.90
CA PHE A 164 -4.05 4.43 -3.61
C PHE A 164 -5.09 4.85 -4.67
N LYS A 165 -5.10 6.13 -5.07
CA LYS A 165 -5.94 6.61 -6.18
C LYS A 165 -5.69 5.82 -7.46
N ILE A 166 -4.44 5.70 -7.90
CA ILE A 166 -4.08 4.96 -9.13
C ILE A 166 -4.56 3.50 -9.08
N LEU A 167 -4.43 2.85 -7.92
CA LEU A 167 -4.81 1.45 -7.76
C LEU A 167 -6.33 1.23 -7.75
N THR A 168 -7.12 2.23 -7.31
CA THR A 168 -8.57 2.09 -7.08
C THR A 168 -9.43 2.88 -8.05
N GLU A 169 -8.89 3.88 -8.76
CA GLU A 169 -9.66 4.75 -9.65
C GLU A 169 -10.29 3.98 -10.81
N SER A 170 -11.61 3.99 -10.85
CA SER A 170 -12.38 3.41 -11.95
C SER A 170 -12.22 4.25 -13.22
N ARG A 171 -12.06 3.58 -14.35
CA ARG A 171 -11.99 4.20 -15.67
C ARG A 171 -13.12 3.68 -16.56
N GLN A 172 -13.45 4.37 -17.65
CA GLN A 172 -14.49 3.94 -18.57
C GLN A 172 -14.27 2.49 -19.02
N GLY A 173 -15.24 1.62 -18.75
CA GLY A 173 -15.20 0.19 -19.06
C GLY A 173 -14.33 -0.65 -18.12
N ARG A 174 -13.76 -0.05 -17.06
CA ARG A 174 -12.91 -0.75 -16.09
C ARG A 174 -13.17 -0.26 -14.65
N GLU A 175 -14.17 -0.86 -14.03
CA GLU A 175 -14.48 -0.56 -12.62
C GLU A 175 -13.45 -1.17 -11.66
N GLY A 176 -13.20 -0.48 -10.54
CA GLY A 176 -12.32 -0.96 -9.48
C GLY A 176 -10.82 -0.82 -9.78
N GLY A 177 -10.42 0.09 -10.66
CA GLY A 177 -9.03 0.39 -10.96
C GLY A 177 -8.26 -0.82 -11.49
N LEU A 178 -7.16 -1.21 -10.83
CA LEU A 178 -6.42 -2.43 -11.14
C LEU A 178 -7.11 -3.70 -10.62
N ARG A 179 -8.21 -3.58 -9.91
CA ARG A 179 -9.00 -4.70 -9.34
C ARG A 179 -8.15 -5.64 -8.49
N LEU A 180 -7.31 -5.07 -7.63
CA LEU A 180 -6.51 -5.82 -6.67
C LEU A 180 -7.41 -6.43 -5.58
N SER A 181 -6.95 -7.48 -4.91
CA SER A 181 -7.62 -8.01 -3.73
C SER A 181 -7.60 -6.97 -2.60
N TYR A 182 -8.62 -7.00 -1.74
CA TYR A 182 -8.66 -6.12 -0.57
C TYR A 182 -7.45 -6.35 0.34
N ALA A 183 -6.99 -7.60 0.49
CA ALA A 183 -5.79 -7.92 1.26
C ALA A 183 -4.54 -7.18 0.72
N THR A 184 -4.35 -7.16 -0.61
CA THR A 184 -3.23 -6.45 -1.24
C THR A 184 -3.38 -4.94 -1.09
N LEU A 185 -4.59 -4.39 -1.26
CA LEU A 185 -4.84 -2.96 -1.01
C LEU A 185 -4.58 -2.58 0.45
N GLY A 186 -4.98 -3.43 1.41
CA GLY A 186 -4.68 -3.24 2.82
C GLY A 186 -3.18 -3.24 3.11
N ALA A 187 -2.44 -4.19 2.54
CA ALA A 187 -0.99 -4.26 2.68
C ALA A 187 -0.26 -3.08 2.03
N PHE A 188 -0.82 -2.50 0.95
CA PHE A 188 -0.31 -1.28 0.33
C PHE A 188 -0.51 -0.03 1.22
N MET A 189 -1.62 0.05 1.97
CA MET A 189 -1.98 1.23 2.77
C MET A 189 -1.09 1.39 4.02
N LYS A 190 0.04 2.07 3.88
CA LYS A 190 0.97 2.37 5.01
C LYS A 190 0.37 3.36 6.01
N TYR A 191 -0.40 4.33 5.55
CA TYR A 191 -0.93 5.45 6.32
C TYR A 191 -2.45 5.50 6.19
N PRO A 192 -3.21 4.63 6.88
CA PRO A 192 -4.66 4.53 6.72
C PRO A 192 -5.40 5.69 7.42
N LYS A 193 -5.14 6.91 6.98
CA LYS A 193 -5.76 8.14 7.49
C LYS A 193 -5.86 9.22 6.43
N GLU A 194 -6.73 10.20 6.67
CA GLU A 194 -6.89 11.41 5.86
C GLU A 194 -5.83 12.49 6.20
N SER A 195 -5.69 13.50 5.35
CA SER A 195 -4.72 14.60 5.51
C SER A 195 -4.97 15.48 6.73
N LEU A 196 -6.26 15.67 7.10
CA LEU A 196 -6.69 16.44 8.28
C LEU A 196 -7.60 15.58 9.20
N PRO A 197 -7.52 15.77 10.51
CA PRO A 197 -6.64 16.69 11.24
C PRO A 197 -5.18 16.21 11.24
N LYS A 198 -4.25 17.16 11.23
CA LYS A 198 -2.83 16.84 11.44
C LYS A 198 -2.67 16.37 12.88
N ARG A 199 -2.15 15.15 13.05
CA ARG A 199 -1.86 14.59 14.37
C ARG A 199 -0.36 14.58 14.57
N PRO A 200 0.18 15.40 15.43
CA PRO A 200 1.59 15.34 15.82
C PRO A 200 1.78 14.17 16.80
N THR A 201 1.86 12.95 16.30
CA THR A 201 2.26 11.80 17.10
C THR A 201 3.62 11.32 16.65
N ASN A 202 4.37 10.66 17.55
CA ASN A 202 5.62 10.00 17.20
C ASN A 202 5.38 8.64 16.51
N HIS A 203 4.11 8.27 16.31
CA HIS A 203 3.76 7.00 15.67
C HIS A 203 3.97 7.08 14.16
N ILE A 204 4.67 6.12 13.59
CA ILE A 204 5.04 6.11 12.17
C ILE A 204 3.80 6.15 11.25
N ALA A 205 2.67 5.58 11.68
CA ALA A 205 1.40 5.61 10.95
C ALA A 205 0.81 7.02 10.80
N ASP A 206 1.20 7.97 11.64
CA ASP A 206 0.67 9.33 11.66
C ASP A 206 1.53 10.33 10.88
N LYS A 207 2.70 9.89 10.39
CA LYS A 207 3.68 10.73 9.69
C LYS A 207 3.13 11.31 8.39
N LYS A 208 2.32 10.55 7.67
CA LYS A 208 1.77 10.87 6.36
C LYS A 208 0.28 10.51 6.32
N TYR A 209 -0.38 10.63 5.16
CA TYR A 209 -1.76 10.19 4.93
C TYR A 209 -1.84 9.28 3.69
N GLY A 210 -2.91 8.52 3.53
CA GLY A 210 -2.94 7.41 2.57
C GLY A 210 -4.02 7.48 1.51
N PHE A 211 -4.88 8.49 1.51
CA PHE A 211 -5.90 8.67 0.47
C PHE A 211 -6.31 10.13 0.35
N PHE A 212 -6.68 10.57 -0.86
CA PHE A 212 -7.30 11.87 -1.10
C PHE A 212 -8.80 11.81 -0.79
N GLN A 213 -9.42 12.95 -0.51
CA GLN A 213 -10.87 13.00 -0.23
C GLN A 213 -11.71 12.44 -1.40
N SER A 214 -11.22 12.53 -2.64
CA SER A 214 -11.86 11.91 -3.81
C SER A 214 -11.96 10.38 -3.71
N GLU A 215 -11.03 9.72 -3.02
CA GLU A 215 -10.99 8.27 -2.83
C GLU A 215 -11.53 7.80 -1.47
N LYS A 216 -12.18 8.72 -0.71
CA LYS A 216 -12.70 8.41 0.64
C LYS A 216 -13.62 7.19 0.67
N ASP A 217 -14.54 7.08 -0.27
CA ASP A 217 -15.52 5.97 -0.28
C ASP A 217 -14.81 4.65 -0.61
N ALA A 218 -13.87 4.66 -1.54
CA ALA A 218 -13.02 3.50 -1.85
C ALA A 218 -12.19 3.06 -0.63
N PHE A 219 -11.62 4.01 0.09
CA PHE A 219 -10.87 3.77 1.32
C PHE A 219 -11.74 3.14 2.41
N LEU A 220 -12.93 3.69 2.65
CA LEU A 220 -13.87 3.17 3.65
C LEU A 220 -14.37 1.77 3.30
N ASP A 221 -14.53 1.47 2.02
CA ASP A 221 -14.88 0.12 1.56
C ASP A 221 -13.76 -0.88 1.87
N VAL A 222 -12.49 -0.52 1.62
CA VAL A 222 -11.33 -1.35 2.00
C VAL A 222 -11.27 -1.57 3.51
N VAL A 223 -11.40 -0.51 4.30
CA VAL A 223 -11.38 -0.57 5.77
C VAL A 223 -12.47 -1.50 6.30
N LYS A 224 -13.69 -1.38 5.76
CA LYS A 224 -14.85 -2.20 6.15
C LYS A 224 -14.65 -3.67 5.79
N GLU A 225 -14.21 -3.96 4.57
CA GLU A 225 -13.98 -5.34 4.12
C GLU A 225 -12.92 -6.04 4.98
N LEU A 226 -11.83 -5.33 5.29
CA LEU A 226 -10.72 -5.88 6.09
C LEU A 226 -10.94 -5.83 7.60
N GLY A 227 -12.00 -5.15 8.08
CA GLY A 227 -12.28 -5.00 9.51
C GLY A 227 -11.21 -4.19 10.25
N LEU A 228 -10.59 -3.20 9.59
CA LEU A 228 -9.58 -2.37 10.24
C LEU A 228 -10.22 -1.49 11.33
N MET A 229 -9.60 -1.47 12.51
CA MET A 229 -10.14 -0.76 13.65
C MET A 229 -9.90 0.74 13.54
N LYS A 230 -10.92 1.53 13.93
CA LYS A 230 -10.80 2.97 14.00
C LYS A 230 -9.88 3.37 15.15
N THR A 231 -8.84 4.17 14.85
CA THR A 231 -7.87 4.67 15.84
C THR A 231 -8.07 6.17 16.11
N GLY A 232 -8.79 6.85 15.23
CA GLY A 232 -9.09 8.28 15.32
C GLY A 232 -10.24 8.64 16.24
N SER A 233 -10.43 9.96 16.47
CA SER A 233 -11.62 10.50 17.13
C SER A 233 -12.89 10.22 16.29
N LYS A 234 -14.08 10.55 16.83
CA LYS A 234 -15.35 10.29 16.13
C LYS A 234 -15.40 10.92 14.72
N ASN A 235 -14.78 12.07 14.55
CA ASN A 235 -14.83 12.85 13.30
C ASN A 235 -13.65 12.63 12.35
N ASP A 236 -12.62 11.85 12.77
CA ASP A 236 -11.42 11.62 11.99
C ASP A 236 -11.46 10.26 11.33
N LEU A 237 -11.04 10.19 10.07
CA LEU A 237 -10.83 8.92 9.37
C LEU A 237 -9.36 8.48 9.55
N SER A 238 -9.13 7.74 10.62
CA SER A 238 -7.85 7.11 10.92
C SER A 238 -8.11 5.71 11.45
N PHE A 239 -7.38 4.73 10.92
CA PHE A 239 -7.60 3.31 11.20
C PHE A 239 -6.29 2.58 11.47
N SER A 240 -6.39 1.37 12.03
CA SER A 240 -5.24 0.48 12.19
C SER A 240 -4.68 0.06 10.84
N ARG A 241 -3.39 -0.18 10.78
CA ARG A 241 -2.75 -0.75 9.58
C ARG A 241 -3.15 -2.22 9.41
N HIS A 242 -3.17 -2.66 8.16
CA HIS A 242 -3.10 -4.09 7.87
C HIS A 242 -1.74 -4.64 8.34
N PRO A 243 -1.69 -5.81 9.01
CA PRO A 243 -0.42 -6.32 9.57
C PRO A 243 0.69 -6.48 8.52
N LEU A 244 0.34 -6.91 7.31
CA LEU A 244 1.32 -7.08 6.23
C LEU A 244 1.84 -5.74 5.66
N ALA A 245 1.20 -4.60 5.94
CA ALA A 245 1.68 -3.29 5.51
C ALA A 245 3.00 -2.89 6.20
N TYR A 246 3.27 -3.40 7.39
CA TYR A 246 4.54 -3.19 8.07
C TYR A 246 5.71 -3.78 7.29
N LEU A 247 5.52 -4.93 6.64
CA LEU A 247 6.57 -5.55 5.82
C LEU A 247 6.93 -4.72 4.58
N VAL A 248 5.95 -4.02 4.00
CA VAL A 248 6.17 -3.16 2.83
C VAL A 248 6.98 -1.91 3.20
N GLU A 249 6.76 -1.33 4.38
CA GLU A 249 7.44 -0.12 4.83
C GLU A 249 8.91 -0.34 5.13
N ASP A 250 9.23 -1.42 5.84
CA ASP A 250 10.59 -1.71 6.28
C ASP A 250 11.53 -2.02 5.12
N LEU A 251 10.98 -2.52 4.01
CA LEU A 251 11.73 -2.79 2.79
C LEU A 251 12.27 -1.54 2.10
N GLN A 252 11.70 -0.37 2.37
CA GLN A 252 12.23 0.91 1.86
C GLN A 252 13.55 1.31 2.54
N THR A 253 13.75 0.91 3.80
CA THR A 253 14.98 1.20 4.55
C THR A 253 16.10 0.21 4.27
N LEU A 254 15.81 -0.93 3.62
CA LEU A 254 16.82 -1.93 3.25
C LEU A 254 17.88 -1.44 2.25
N ASN A 255 17.57 -0.42 1.45
CA ASN A 255 18.53 0.19 0.54
C ASN A 255 19.60 1.05 1.24
N GLU A 256 19.40 1.38 2.51
CA GLU A 256 20.31 2.24 3.27
C GLU A 256 21.37 1.47 4.10
N GLY A 257 21.33 0.14 4.10
CA GLY A 257 22.38 -0.66 4.76
C GLY A 257 21.98 -2.11 5.07
N LEU A 258 22.90 -3.01 4.86
CA LEU A 258 22.84 -4.46 5.14
C LEU A 258 22.56 -4.85 6.62
N GLU A 259 22.49 -3.87 7.52
CA GLU A 259 22.17 -4.08 8.95
C GLU A 259 20.69 -4.38 9.21
N SER A 260 19.82 -4.13 8.26
CA SER A 260 18.38 -4.20 8.43
C SER A 260 17.78 -5.61 8.38
N ARG A 261 18.53 -6.64 7.95
CA ARG A 261 17.99 -8.02 7.89
C ARG A 261 17.60 -8.58 9.28
N SER A 262 18.36 -8.23 10.32
CA SER A 262 18.04 -8.61 11.70
C SER A 262 16.86 -7.81 12.25
N THR A 263 16.71 -6.56 11.85
CA THR A 263 15.59 -5.68 12.22
C THR A 263 14.30 -6.15 11.56
N LEU A 264 14.33 -6.54 10.28
CA LEU A 264 13.18 -7.07 9.56
C LEU A 264 12.69 -8.41 10.14
N LEU A 265 13.61 -9.25 10.60
CA LEU A 265 13.26 -10.49 11.30
C LEU A 265 12.62 -10.21 12.66
N ARG A 266 13.06 -9.17 13.38
CA ARG A 266 12.41 -8.72 14.63
C ARG A 266 11.00 -8.19 14.36
N LEU A 267 10.81 -7.34 13.37
CA LEU A 267 9.50 -6.78 13.02
C LEU A 267 8.51 -7.86 12.57
N GLY A 268 8.98 -8.91 11.88
CA GLY A 268 8.17 -10.09 11.61
C GLY A 268 7.71 -10.82 12.87
N PHE A 269 8.49 -10.79 13.94
CA PHE A 269 8.10 -11.32 15.25
C PHE A 269 7.16 -10.38 16.01
N ASP A 270 7.39 -9.06 15.97
CA ASP A 270 6.54 -8.05 16.64
C ASP A 270 5.12 -8.01 16.04
N ILE A 271 4.96 -8.27 14.74
CA ILE A 271 3.63 -8.43 14.11
C ILE A 271 2.83 -9.59 14.71
N LEU A 272 3.52 -10.60 15.25
CA LEU A 272 2.90 -11.77 15.88
C LEU A 272 2.65 -11.57 17.37
N GLU A 273 3.34 -10.62 17.99
CA GLU A 273 3.22 -10.31 19.43
C GLU A 273 2.21 -9.19 19.73
N VAL A 274 1.72 -8.45 18.72
CA VAL A 274 0.63 -7.47 18.88
C VAL A 274 -0.71 -8.21 19.03
N ASP A 275 -0.84 -8.93 20.11
CA ASP A 275 -2.09 -9.37 20.72
C ASP A 275 -2.32 -8.48 21.94
N VAL A 276 -2.98 -7.35 21.76
CA VAL A 276 -3.80 -6.77 22.86
C VAL A 276 -4.90 -5.94 22.21
#